data_938350baf14a9916d462ca3ee7adb9d8
#
_entry.id   938350baf14a9916d462ca3ee7adb9d8
#
_cell.length_a   1.000
_cell.length_b   1.000
_cell.length_c   1.000
_cell.angle_alpha   90.00
_cell.angle_beta   90.00
_cell.angle_gamma   90.00
#
_symmetry.space_group_name_H-M   'P 1'
#
loop_
_entity.id
_entity.type
_entity.pdbx_description
1 polymer ?
#
loop_
_entity_poly.entity_id
_entity_poly.type
_entity_poly.pdbx_seq_one_letter_code
_entity_poly.pdbx_strand_id
1 'polypeptide(L)'
;MNTKLHPEDRAGHFRSTSPCSAIIDEGEGVIVIKPSNKIGRLGLPQVWESKHLLKYFVLRSIRGRYRPTTMGYGWIIFRPLLLCLVYVGVFGYMVGVKTDPIPFPLFVFLGISLYLFFSGTVSDTASSLINNAGIMSKVYYPRLIVPLTSLFVNVMDLLASFVVIIGLMLIYGVYPGWNVVYFPFFLGGLALVSFAMGLILAAHSIERRDIMMALPVVMRVMVYAMPCVYPISMVPEKLLPLYYMNPMASLIQGIRWSLLGEVAPPWWSVGSAAVLLIIGLYYGLIAFTRDERTMVDSL
;
A
#
# COMPACT_ATOMS: atom_id res chain seq x y z
N MET A 1 54.96 0.80 -45.61
CA MET A 1 55.06 -0.37 -44.75
C MET A 1 53.88 -0.30 -43.76
N ASN A 2 52.80 -0.98 -44.15
CA ASN A 2 51.52 -0.93 -43.42
C ASN A 2 51.52 -2.06 -42.40
N THR A 3 51.49 -1.71 -41.11
CA THR A 3 51.26 -2.72 -40.04
C THR A 3 49.81 -2.61 -39.60
N LYS A 4 48.98 -3.54 -40.04
CA LYS A 4 47.60 -3.75 -39.57
C LYS A 4 47.67 -4.30 -38.15
N LEU A 5 47.19 -3.54 -37.18
CA LEU A 5 46.96 -3.99 -35.81
C LEU A 5 45.63 -4.75 -35.75
N HIS A 6 45.68 -5.97 -35.21
CA HIS A 6 44.57 -6.88 -34.99
C HIS A 6 43.63 -6.35 -33.88
N PRO A 7 42.30 -6.55 -33.97
CA PRO A 7 41.33 -5.98 -33.03
C PRO A 7 41.16 -6.76 -31.71
N GLU A 8 41.97 -7.76 -31.39
CA GLU A 8 41.71 -8.66 -30.24
C GLU A 8 42.35 -8.31 -28.91
N ASP A 9 43.23 -7.26 -28.83
CA ASP A 9 44.02 -7.00 -27.61
C ASP A 9 43.47 -5.86 -26.71
N ARG A 10 42.19 -5.45 -26.83
CA ARG A 10 41.59 -4.41 -25.97
C ARG A 10 40.50 -4.90 -25.00
N ALA A 11 40.59 -6.15 -24.55
CA ALA A 11 39.73 -6.62 -23.43
C ALA A 11 40.40 -6.25 -22.09
N GLY A 12 40.48 -4.95 -21.79
CA GLY A 12 40.87 -4.43 -20.48
C GLY A 12 39.77 -4.73 -19.45
N HIS A 13 40.17 -5.30 -18.34
CA HIS A 13 39.37 -5.61 -17.16
C HIS A 13 38.49 -4.44 -16.68
N PHE A 14 37.20 -4.48 -17.02
CA PHE A 14 36.19 -3.66 -16.36
C PHE A 14 35.42 -4.47 -15.31
N ARG A 15 35.75 -4.30 -14.03
CA ARG A 15 34.88 -4.72 -12.92
C ARG A 15 33.72 -3.73 -12.82
N SER A 16 32.56 -4.06 -13.39
CA SER A 16 31.33 -3.33 -13.16
C SER A 16 30.63 -3.86 -11.91
N THR A 17 30.54 -3.03 -10.88
CA THR A 17 29.77 -3.28 -9.64
C THR A 17 28.37 -2.65 -9.66
N SER A 18 27.89 -2.18 -10.80
CA SER A 18 26.56 -1.55 -10.93
C SER A 18 25.58 -2.49 -11.65
N PRO A 19 24.29 -2.56 -11.20
CA PRO A 19 23.27 -3.44 -11.80
C PRO A 19 22.79 -2.98 -13.18
N CYS A 20 23.14 -1.80 -13.62
CA CYS A 20 23.00 -1.32 -15.00
C CYS A 20 24.41 -1.24 -15.56
N SER A 21 24.82 -2.24 -16.37
CA SER A 21 26.11 -2.19 -17.03
C SER A 21 26.05 -1.16 -18.19
N ALA A 22 26.25 0.10 -17.83
CA ALA A 22 26.60 1.12 -18.80
C ALA A 22 28.05 0.88 -19.20
N ILE A 23 28.30 0.35 -20.39
CA ILE A 23 29.63 0.35 -20.99
C ILE A 23 29.80 1.74 -21.60
N ILE A 24 30.58 2.57 -20.96
CA ILE A 24 31.02 3.86 -21.52
C ILE A 24 32.15 3.51 -22.48
N ASP A 25 31.91 3.55 -23.77
CA ASP A 25 32.96 3.55 -24.77
C ASP A 25 33.48 5.00 -24.88
N GLU A 26 34.67 5.26 -24.37
CA GLU A 26 35.27 6.60 -24.35
C GLU A 26 35.54 7.21 -25.75
N GLY A 27 35.25 6.44 -26.81
CA GLY A 27 35.51 6.88 -28.19
C GLY A 27 34.39 7.63 -28.88
N GLU A 28 33.10 7.45 -28.53
CA GLU A 28 31.99 8.05 -29.30
C GLU A 28 30.80 8.55 -28.44
N GLY A 29 30.90 8.58 -27.11
CA GLY A 29 29.83 9.13 -26.26
C GLY A 29 28.48 8.39 -26.31
N VAL A 30 28.46 7.14 -26.82
CA VAL A 30 27.24 6.34 -26.91
C VAL A 30 27.04 5.54 -25.64
N ILE A 31 26.02 5.86 -24.87
CA ILE A 31 25.58 5.07 -23.71
C ILE A 31 24.70 3.94 -24.21
N VAL A 32 25.23 2.71 -24.29
CA VAL A 32 24.44 1.53 -24.63
C VAL A 32 23.78 0.97 -23.40
N ILE A 33 22.48 1.22 -23.25
CA ILE A 33 21.65 0.67 -22.17
C ILE A 33 21.23 -0.74 -22.62
N LYS A 34 21.87 -1.79 -22.09
CA LYS A 34 21.44 -3.18 -22.31
C LYS A 34 20.38 -3.56 -21.27
N PRO A 35 19.24 -4.12 -21.67
CA PRO A 35 18.26 -4.64 -20.72
C PRO A 35 18.88 -5.78 -19.91
N SER A 36 18.87 -5.66 -18.58
CA SER A 36 19.36 -6.70 -17.67
C SER A 36 18.46 -7.92 -17.76
N ASN A 37 18.98 -9.04 -18.26
CA ASN A 37 18.24 -10.29 -18.46
C ASN A 37 18.09 -11.14 -17.18
N LYS A 38 18.28 -10.55 -15.99
CA LYS A 38 18.20 -11.26 -14.71
C LYS A 38 16.79 -11.20 -14.14
N ILE A 39 15.99 -12.23 -14.45
CA ILE A 39 14.66 -12.57 -13.86
C ILE A 39 14.76 -12.86 -12.34
N GLY A 40 15.61 -12.26 -11.58
CA GLY A 40 15.80 -12.63 -10.17
C GLY A 40 16.08 -11.49 -9.21
N ARG A 41 16.13 -10.26 -9.69
CA ARG A 41 16.28 -9.10 -8.78
C ARG A 41 14.96 -8.33 -8.76
N LEU A 42 14.11 -8.66 -7.78
CA LEU A 42 13.11 -7.74 -7.24
C LEU A 42 13.78 -6.38 -7.20
N GLY A 43 13.33 -5.40 -7.97
CA GLY A 43 13.98 -4.08 -8.12
C GLY A 43 14.11 -3.24 -6.83
N LEU A 44 14.05 -3.89 -5.66
CA LEU A 44 14.17 -3.29 -4.32
C LEU A 44 15.50 -2.55 -4.11
N PRO A 45 16.69 -3.07 -4.49
CA PRO A 45 17.93 -2.31 -4.37
C PRO A 45 17.92 -1.05 -5.23
N GLN A 46 17.36 -1.13 -6.44
CA GLN A 46 17.26 0.01 -7.37
C GLN A 46 16.28 1.08 -6.84
N VAL A 47 15.20 0.67 -6.17
CA VAL A 47 14.26 1.58 -5.50
C VAL A 47 14.96 2.31 -4.35
N TRP A 48 15.80 1.60 -3.57
CA TRP A 48 16.56 2.21 -2.48
C TRP A 48 17.59 3.24 -2.97
N GLU A 49 18.30 2.95 -4.04
CA GLU A 49 19.19 3.91 -4.71
C GLU A 49 18.42 5.12 -5.22
N SER A 50 17.18 4.93 -5.66
CA SER A 50 16.30 5.97 -6.21
C SER A 50 15.36 6.62 -5.16
N LYS A 51 15.69 6.57 -3.86
CA LYS A 51 14.85 7.12 -2.77
C LYS A 51 14.47 8.60 -2.94
N HIS A 52 15.35 9.39 -3.56
CA HIS A 52 15.08 10.80 -3.85
C HIS A 52 13.95 10.96 -4.88
N LEU A 53 13.93 10.07 -5.86
CA LEU A 53 12.86 10.03 -6.87
C LEU A 53 11.53 9.63 -6.25
N LEU A 54 11.52 8.61 -5.38
CA LEU A 54 10.34 8.21 -4.62
C LEU A 54 9.77 9.38 -3.80
N LYS A 55 10.63 10.09 -3.05
CA LYS A 55 10.22 11.29 -2.29
C LYS A 55 9.59 12.35 -3.20
N TYR A 56 10.17 12.60 -4.35
CA TYR A 56 9.64 13.56 -5.33
C TYR A 56 8.25 13.13 -5.83
N PHE A 57 8.07 11.86 -6.20
CA PHE A 57 6.78 11.34 -6.65
C PHE A 57 5.71 11.40 -5.55
N VAL A 58 6.06 11.07 -4.31
CA VAL A 58 5.14 11.18 -3.16
C VAL A 58 4.68 12.63 -2.97
N LEU A 59 5.61 13.58 -2.90
CA LEU A 59 5.28 15.00 -2.73
C LEU A 59 4.45 15.54 -3.91
N ARG A 60 4.78 15.14 -5.14
CA ARG A 60 4.02 15.50 -6.33
C ARG A 60 2.59 14.96 -6.26
N SER A 61 2.43 13.69 -5.88
CA SER A 61 1.11 13.04 -5.79
C SER A 61 0.24 13.68 -4.70
N ILE A 62 0.80 13.98 -3.52
CA ILE A 62 0.10 14.69 -2.45
C ILE A 62 -0.34 16.07 -2.91
N ARG A 63 0.56 16.84 -3.53
CA ARG A 63 0.23 18.18 -4.03
C ARG A 63 -0.84 18.12 -5.12
N GLY A 64 -0.75 17.15 -6.04
CA GLY A 64 -1.74 16.96 -7.11
C GLY A 64 -3.12 16.55 -6.58
N ARG A 65 -3.17 15.76 -5.50
CA ARG A 65 -4.43 15.30 -4.91
C ARG A 65 -5.18 16.42 -4.17
N TYR A 66 -4.49 17.27 -3.40
CA TYR A 66 -5.13 18.19 -2.45
C TYR A 66 -5.07 19.66 -2.88
N ARG A 67 -3.99 20.12 -3.52
CA ARG A 67 -3.80 21.54 -3.86
C ARG A 67 -4.87 22.15 -4.75
N PRO A 68 -5.45 21.43 -5.75
CA PRO A 68 -6.45 22.01 -6.64
C PRO A 68 -7.85 22.09 -6.03
N THR A 69 -8.04 21.63 -4.77
CA THR A 69 -9.37 21.60 -4.13
C THR A 69 -9.56 22.79 -3.18
N THR A 70 -10.82 23.23 -3.00
CA THR A 70 -11.17 24.38 -2.14
C THR A 70 -10.77 24.17 -0.68
N MET A 71 -10.94 22.96 -0.12
CA MET A 71 -10.53 22.62 1.26
C MET A 71 -9.07 22.20 1.36
N GLY A 72 -8.37 22.00 0.24
CA GLY A 72 -6.99 21.58 0.24
C GLY A 72 -6.73 20.31 1.07
N TYR A 73 -5.72 20.37 1.93
CA TYR A 73 -5.36 19.27 2.84
C TYR A 73 -6.41 18.96 3.91
N GLY A 74 -7.41 19.82 4.10
CA GLY A 74 -8.52 19.57 5.04
C GLY A 74 -9.32 18.31 4.68
N TRP A 75 -9.35 17.92 3.42
CA TRP A 75 -10.02 16.68 2.99
C TRP A 75 -9.47 15.40 3.63
N ILE A 76 -8.19 15.40 4.04
CA ILE A 76 -7.56 14.24 4.70
C ILE A 76 -8.31 13.90 6.00
N ILE A 77 -8.70 14.93 6.76
CA ILE A 77 -9.39 14.77 8.05
C ILE A 77 -10.91 14.79 7.86
N PHE A 78 -11.42 15.64 6.98
CA PHE A 78 -12.86 15.81 6.79
C PHE A 78 -13.56 14.54 6.28
N ARG A 79 -12.93 13.83 5.34
CA ARG A 79 -13.50 12.59 4.76
C ARG A 79 -13.72 11.48 5.81
N PRO A 80 -12.73 11.08 6.63
CA PRO A 80 -12.97 10.08 7.68
C PRO A 80 -13.92 10.60 8.76
N LEU A 81 -13.90 11.89 9.12
CA LEU A 81 -14.84 12.47 10.08
C LEU A 81 -16.28 12.40 9.60
N LEU A 82 -16.54 12.78 8.34
CA LEU A 82 -17.88 12.72 7.77
C LEU A 82 -18.42 11.29 7.76
N LEU A 83 -17.61 10.33 7.33
CA LEU A 83 -17.99 8.91 7.36
C LEU A 83 -18.23 8.42 8.80
N CYS A 84 -17.36 8.79 9.73
CA CYS A 84 -17.53 8.46 11.15
C CYS A 84 -18.84 9.00 11.69
N LEU A 85 -19.18 10.27 11.40
CA LEU A 85 -20.42 10.89 11.83
C LEU A 85 -21.65 10.13 11.33
N VAL A 86 -21.65 9.74 10.04
CA VAL A 86 -22.74 8.94 9.45
C VAL A 86 -22.84 7.57 10.13
N TYR A 87 -21.72 6.87 10.32
CA TYR A 87 -21.75 5.54 10.95
C TYR A 87 -22.10 5.60 12.43
N VAL A 88 -21.64 6.60 13.17
CA VAL A 88 -22.04 6.83 14.56
C VAL A 88 -23.54 7.15 14.65
N GLY A 89 -24.06 7.97 13.73
CA GLY A 89 -25.49 8.26 13.66
C GLY A 89 -26.33 7.01 13.41
N VAL A 90 -25.96 6.19 12.41
CA VAL A 90 -26.73 5.00 12.06
C VAL A 90 -26.53 3.88 13.09
N PHE A 91 -25.29 3.46 13.34
CA PHE A 91 -25.02 2.29 14.17
C PHE A 91 -25.04 2.59 15.67
N GLY A 92 -24.62 3.80 16.09
CA GLY A 92 -24.64 4.20 17.50
C GLY A 92 -26.02 4.57 17.97
N TYR A 93 -26.71 5.47 17.25
CA TYR A 93 -28.02 5.97 17.72
C TYR A 93 -29.21 5.14 17.22
N MET A 94 -29.24 4.71 15.95
CA MET A 94 -30.40 3.98 15.41
C MET A 94 -30.36 2.49 15.75
N VAL A 95 -29.20 1.84 15.64
CA VAL A 95 -29.05 0.39 15.92
C VAL A 95 -28.69 0.14 17.39
N GLY A 96 -28.08 1.12 18.07
CA GLY A 96 -27.72 1.01 19.49
C GLY A 96 -26.53 0.09 19.75
N VAL A 97 -25.57 0.03 18.83
CA VAL A 97 -24.35 -0.76 18.99
C VAL A 97 -23.52 -0.20 20.15
N LYS A 98 -23.18 -1.07 21.09
CA LYS A 98 -22.32 -0.76 22.24
C LYS A 98 -20.95 -1.36 22.08
N THR A 99 -19.93 -0.61 22.44
CA THR A 99 -18.52 -1.01 22.39
C THR A 99 -17.82 -0.84 23.74
N ASP A 100 -18.60 -0.98 24.84
CA ASP A 100 -18.06 -0.82 26.18
C ASP A 100 -16.82 -1.70 26.44
N PRO A 101 -15.76 -1.17 27.04
CA PRO A 101 -15.63 0.17 27.66
C PRO A 101 -15.20 1.30 26.72
N ILE A 102 -15.02 1.05 25.42
CA ILE A 102 -14.47 2.00 24.45
C ILE A 102 -15.59 2.87 23.90
N PRO A 103 -15.46 4.21 23.88
CA PRO A 103 -16.43 5.10 23.27
C PRO A 103 -16.64 4.80 21.79
N PHE A 104 -17.89 4.59 21.39
CA PHE A 104 -18.25 4.18 20.02
C PHE A 104 -17.67 5.11 18.92
N PRO A 105 -17.67 6.47 19.06
CA PRO A 105 -17.06 7.34 18.05
C PRO A 105 -15.56 7.10 17.84
N LEU A 106 -14.79 6.84 18.91
CA LEU A 106 -13.37 6.52 18.82
C LEU A 106 -13.15 5.18 18.12
N PHE A 107 -13.94 4.17 18.49
CA PHE A 107 -13.93 2.84 17.89
C PHE A 107 -14.19 2.89 16.38
N VAL A 108 -15.22 3.61 15.95
CA VAL A 108 -15.62 3.75 14.55
C VAL A 108 -14.60 4.58 13.78
N PHE A 109 -14.13 5.70 14.34
CA PHE A 109 -13.17 6.56 13.65
C PHE A 109 -11.86 5.85 13.35
N LEU A 110 -11.34 5.06 14.31
CA LEU A 110 -10.16 4.24 14.11
C LEU A 110 -10.41 3.19 13.00
N GLY A 111 -11.52 2.44 13.07
CA GLY A 111 -11.87 1.43 12.07
C GLY A 111 -12.00 2.00 10.66
N ILE A 112 -12.69 3.14 10.52
CA ILE A 112 -12.86 3.82 9.22
C ILE A 112 -11.54 4.35 8.68
N SER A 113 -10.68 4.91 9.52
CA SER A 113 -9.36 5.41 9.10
C SER A 113 -8.49 4.29 8.55
N LEU A 114 -8.47 3.12 9.20
CA LEU A 114 -7.77 1.93 8.74
C LEU A 114 -8.37 1.37 7.43
N TYR A 115 -9.71 1.37 7.32
CA TYR A 115 -10.39 0.98 6.10
C TYR A 115 -10.08 1.91 4.93
N LEU A 116 -10.10 3.24 5.14
CA LEU A 116 -9.77 4.21 4.09
C LEU A 116 -8.32 4.07 3.63
N PHE A 117 -7.41 3.82 4.55
CA PHE A 117 -6.03 3.50 4.24
C PHE A 117 -5.91 2.25 3.37
N PHE A 118 -6.56 1.15 3.77
CA PHE A 118 -6.59 -0.10 3.00
C PHE A 118 -7.16 0.13 1.60
N SER A 119 -8.38 0.64 1.52
CA SER A 119 -9.10 0.82 0.26
C SER A 119 -8.39 1.81 -0.67
N GLY A 120 -7.82 2.89 -0.09
CA GLY A 120 -7.01 3.86 -0.82
C GLY A 120 -5.72 3.23 -1.37
N THR A 121 -4.98 2.52 -0.53
CA THR A 121 -3.73 1.85 -0.94
C THR A 121 -3.98 0.83 -2.05
N VAL A 122 -5.00 -0.03 -1.91
CA VAL A 122 -5.37 -1.02 -2.93
C VAL A 122 -5.75 -0.33 -4.24
N SER A 123 -6.65 0.64 -4.20
CA SER A 123 -7.18 1.30 -5.40
C SER A 123 -6.13 2.14 -6.12
N ASP A 124 -5.35 2.93 -5.38
CA ASP A 124 -4.31 3.79 -5.94
C ASP A 124 -3.15 2.96 -6.49
N THR A 125 -2.78 1.86 -5.82
CA THR A 125 -1.75 0.94 -6.32
C THR A 125 -2.22 0.21 -7.57
N ALA A 126 -3.45 -0.29 -7.60
CA ALA A 126 -4.03 -0.97 -8.75
C ALA A 126 -4.08 -0.07 -10.00
N SER A 127 -4.43 1.20 -9.84
CA SER A 127 -4.51 2.17 -10.95
C SER A 127 -3.19 2.87 -11.24
N SER A 128 -2.15 2.63 -10.44
CA SER A 128 -0.91 3.42 -10.47
C SER A 128 -0.20 3.41 -11.82
N LEU A 129 -0.13 2.26 -12.47
CA LEU A 129 0.53 2.10 -13.76
C LEU A 129 -0.24 2.80 -14.89
N ILE A 130 -1.56 2.61 -14.93
CA ILE A 130 -2.44 3.23 -15.94
C ILE A 130 -2.37 4.75 -15.83
N ASN A 131 -2.47 5.28 -14.61
CA ASN A 131 -2.45 6.73 -14.38
C ASN A 131 -1.11 7.41 -14.66
N ASN A 132 0.01 6.66 -14.66
CA ASN A 132 1.34 7.19 -14.88
C ASN A 132 1.97 6.73 -16.21
N ALA A 133 1.22 6.06 -17.09
CA ALA A 133 1.70 5.56 -18.38
C ALA A 133 2.40 6.63 -19.22
N GLY A 134 1.86 7.85 -19.28
CA GLY A 134 2.44 8.96 -20.04
C GLY A 134 3.79 9.49 -19.51
N ILE A 135 4.15 9.19 -18.26
CA ILE A 135 5.46 9.53 -17.70
C ILE A 135 6.42 8.38 -17.91
N MET A 136 5.91 7.15 -17.76
CA MET A 136 6.69 5.93 -17.91
C MET A 136 7.25 5.75 -19.33
N SER A 137 6.57 6.28 -20.33
CA SER A 137 7.02 6.27 -21.74
C SER A 137 8.15 7.27 -22.03
N LYS A 138 8.36 8.29 -21.18
CA LYS A 138 9.31 9.39 -21.43
C LYS A 138 10.57 9.32 -20.61
N VAL A 139 10.53 8.67 -19.45
CA VAL A 139 11.66 8.64 -18.49
C VAL A 139 11.84 7.22 -17.98
N TYR A 140 13.07 6.72 -18.03
CA TYR A 140 13.42 5.41 -17.47
C TYR A 140 13.62 5.53 -15.95
N TYR A 141 12.81 4.80 -15.17
CA TYR A 141 12.97 4.63 -13.73
C TYR A 141 12.40 3.26 -13.28
N PRO A 142 12.82 2.74 -12.10
CA PRO A 142 12.28 1.49 -11.59
C PRO A 142 10.75 1.59 -11.41
N ARG A 143 9.98 0.82 -12.16
CA ARG A 143 8.51 0.92 -12.22
C ARG A 143 7.84 0.69 -10.87
N LEU A 144 8.48 -0.08 -9.97
CA LEU A 144 7.99 -0.31 -8.61
C LEU A 144 7.88 0.99 -7.78
N ILE A 145 8.56 2.07 -8.16
CA ILE A 145 8.44 3.39 -7.50
C ILE A 145 7.01 3.92 -7.57
N VAL A 146 6.28 3.66 -8.67
CA VAL A 146 4.92 4.18 -8.86
C VAL A 146 3.92 3.56 -7.88
N PRO A 147 3.79 2.22 -7.77
CA PRO A 147 2.97 1.59 -6.74
C PRO A 147 3.39 1.97 -5.30
N LEU A 148 4.70 2.01 -5.03
CA LEU A 148 5.20 2.43 -3.72
C LEU A 148 4.82 3.88 -3.38
N THR A 149 4.78 4.76 -4.37
CA THR A 149 4.30 6.13 -4.18
C THR A 149 2.87 6.14 -3.65
N SER A 150 1.99 5.31 -4.19
CA SER A 150 0.60 5.18 -3.75
C SER A 150 0.51 4.74 -2.28
N LEU A 151 1.32 3.75 -1.88
CA LEU A 151 1.39 3.32 -0.48
C LEU A 151 1.81 4.46 0.45
N PHE A 152 2.91 5.18 0.13
CA PHE A 152 3.40 6.25 0.99
C PHE A 152 2.45 7.44 1.07
N VAL A 153 1.73 7.78 0.00
CA VAL A 153 0.69 8.83 0.02
C VAL A 153 -0.42 8.46 1.00
N ASN A 154 -0.93 7.22 0.93
CA ASN A 154 -1.99 6.77 1.84
C ASN A 154 -1.49 6.61 3.29
N VAL A 155 -0.20 6.28 3.51
CA VAL A 155 0.41 6.32 4.85
C VAL A 155 0.39 7.74 5.42
N MET A 156 0.68 8.77 4.61
CA MET A 156 0.60 10.16 5.08
C MET A 156 -0.83 10.56 5.45
N ASP A 157 -1.82 10.13 4.68
CA ASP A 157 -3.25 10.37 4.98
C ASP A 157 -3.65 9.66 6.30
N LEU A 158 -3.17 8.44 6.52
CA LEU A 158 -3.39 7.71 7.76
C LEU A 158 -2.72 8.38 8.96
N LEU A 159 -1.48 8.86 8.82
CA LEU A 159 -0.77 9.58 9.88
C LEU A 159 -1.52 10.85 10.29
N ALA A 160 -2.10 11.57 9.34
CA ALA A 160 -2.96 12.72 9.66
C ALA A 160 -4.22 12.30 10.41
N SER A 161 -4.83 11.16 10.07
CA SER A 161 -5.96 10.59 10.81
C SER A 161 -5.58 10.18 12.24
N PHE A 162 -4.34 9.71 12.47
CA PHE A 162 -3.84 9.39 13.80
C PHE A 162 -3.75 10.61 14.72
N VAL A 163 -3.52 11.81 14.20
CA VAL A 163 -3.58 13.04 15.00
C VAL A 163 -4.96 13.22 15.61
N VAL A 164 -6.02 12.97 14.84
CA VAL A 164 -7.41 13.02 15.32
C VAL A 164 -7.70 11.89 16.31
N ILE A 165 -7.21 10.66 16.03
CA ILE A 165 -7.38 9.50 16.92
C ILE A 165 -6.76 9.81 18.30
N ILE A 166 -5.54 10.33 18.34
CA ILE A 166 -4.87 10.72 19.58
C ILE A 166 -5.68 11.81 20.30
N GLY A 167 -6.18 12.80 19.57
CA GLY A 167 -7.07 13.83 20.14
C GLY A 167 -8.34 13.25 20.78
N LEU A 168 -8.99 12.31 20.10
CA LEU A 168 -10.17 11.62 20.64
C LEU A 168 -9.81 10.74 21.85
N MET A 169 -8.68 10.04 21.83
CA MET A 169 -8.21 9.25 22.97
C MET A 169 -8.00 10.12 24.21
N LEU A 170 -7.41 11.31 24.06
CA LEU A 170 -7.23 12.26 25.15
C LEU A 170 -8.57 12.81 25.67
N ILE A 171 -9.52 13.13 24.79
CA ILE A 171 -10.85 13.64 25.18
C ILE A 171 -11.63 12.58 25.97
N TYR A 172 -11.57 11.32 25.55
CA TYR A 172 -12.29 10.21 26.19
C TYR A 172 -11.53 9.57 27.35
N GLY A 173 -10.28 9.98 27.62
CA GLY A 173 -9.46 9.41 28.70
C GLY A 173 -9.01 7.97 28.44
N VAL A 174 -8.95 7.54 27.18
CA VAL A 174 -8.49 6.21 26.79
C VAL A 174 -6.98 6.26 26.56
N TYR A 175 -6.23 5.56 27.38
CA TYR A 175 -4.77 5.50 27.27
C TYR A 175 -4.31 4.14 26.79
N PRO A 176 -3.35 4.05 25.86
CA PRO A 176 -2.81 2.80 25.40
C PRO A 176 -2.02 2.10 26.51
N GLY A 177 -2.22 0.79 26.64
CA GLY A 177 -1.46 -0.04 27.55
C GLY A 177 -0.11 -0.46 26.97
N TRP A 178 0.60 -1.38 27.65
CA TRP A 178 1.85 -1.98 27.18
C TRP A 178 1.74 -2.63 25.80
N ASN A 179 0.53 -3.00 25.38
CA ASN A 179 0.25 -3.62 24.09
C ASN A 179 0.56 -2.71 22.91
N VAL A 180 0.74 -1.41 23.13
CA VAL A 180 1.10 -0.43 22.08
C VAL A 180 2.40 -0.80 21.35
N VAL A 181 3.28 -1.57 21.97
CA VAL A 181 4.51 -2.09 21.35
C VAL A 181 4.21 -2.93 20.10
N TYR A 182 3.05 -3.61 20.05
CA TYR A 182 2.63 -4.43 18.91
C TYR A 182 1.97 -3.60 17.79
N PHE A 183 1.62 -2.34 18.05
CA PHE A 183 0.97 -1.47 17.08
C PHE A 183 1.74 -1.35 15.75
N PRO A 184 3.07 -1.10 15.71
CA PRO A 184 3.82 -0.99 14.45
C PRO A 184 3.80 -2.29 13.65
N PHE A 185 3.78 -3.44 14.33
CA PHE A 185 3.70 -4.76 13.68
C PHE A 185 2.37 -4.94 12.93
N PHE A 186 1.24 -4.69 13.57
CA PHE A 186 -0.07 -4.82 12.95
C PHE A 186 -0.30 -3.76 11.87
N LEU A 187 0.17 -2.53 12.08
CA LEU A 187 0.09 -1.47 11.09
C LEU A 187 0.95 -1.77 9.85
N GLY A 188 2.17 -2.27 10.05
CA GLY A 188 3.06 -2.74 8.99
C GLY A 188 2.43 -3.90 8.21
N GLY A 189 1.83 -4.86 8.91
CA GLY A 189 1.08 -5.97 8.29
C GLY A 189 -0.07 -5.46 7.42
N LEU A 190 -0.88 -4.52 7.93
CA LEU A 190 -1.98 -3.89 7.18
C LEU A 190 -1.46 -3.18 5.92
N ALA A 191 -0.38 -2.43 6.03
CA ALA A 191 0.23 -1.72 4.91
C ALA A 191 0.71 -2.69 3.82
N LEU A 192 1.40 -3.75 4.22
CA LEU A 192 1.94 -4.74 3.29
C LEU A 192 0.86 -5.60 2.63
N VAL A 193 -0.20 -6.00 3.36
CA VAL A 193 -1.33 -6.74 2.77
C VAL A 193 -2.07 -5.86 1.77
N SER A 194 -2.32 -4.59 2.11
CA SER A 194 -2.96 -3.62 1.20
C SER A 194 -2.15 -3.43 -0.07
N PHE A 195 -0.83 -3.29 0.08
CA PHE A 195 0.10 -3.11 -1.02
C PHE A 195 0.18 -4.36 -1.92
N ALA A 196 0.30 -5.55 -1.32
CA ALA A 196 0.34 -6.82 -2.04
C ALA A 196 -0.93 -7.03 -2.88
N MET A 197 -2.10 -6.78 -2.31
CA MET A 197 -3.38 -6.85 -3.02
C MET A 197 -3.45 -5.84 -4.16
N GLY A 198 -2.99 -4.60 -3.92
CA GLY A 198 -2.89 -3.57 -4.94
C GLY A 198 -1.96 -3.94 -6.09
N LEU A 199 -0.78 -4.56 -5.81
CA LEU A 199 0.15 -5.04 -6.83
C LEU A 199 -0.45 -6.15 -7.71
N ILE A 200 -1.14 -7.11 -7.08
CA ILE A 200 -1.82 -8.19 -7.81
C ILE A 200 -2.85 -7.60 -8.77
N LEU A 201 -3.66 -6.67 -8.29
CA LEU A 201 -4.67 -6.00 -9.13
C LEU A 201 -4.04 -5.11 -10.20
N ALA A 202 -2.92 -4.42 -9.91
CA ALA A 202 -2.19 -3.62 -10.88
C ALA A 202 -1.71 -4.46 -12.07
N ALA A 203 -1.11 -5.63 -11.78
CA ALA A 203 -0.67 -6.56 -12.81
C ALA A 203 -1.83 -6.99 -13.74
N HIS A 204 -2.94 -7.46 -13.16
CA HIS A 204 -4.08 -7.95 -13.93
C HIS A 204 -4.93 -6.85 -14.57
N SER A 205 -4.87 -5.60 -14.08
CA SER A 205 -5.69 -4.49 -14.60
C SER A 205 -5.30 -4.03 -16.00
N ILE A 206 -4.08 -4.33 -16.42
CA ILE A 206 -3.57 -3.97 -17.75
C ILE A 206 -4.23 -4.84 -18.81
N GLU A 207 -4.35 -6.13 -18.55
CA GLU A 207 -5.01 -7.07 -19.45
C GLU A 207 -6.54 -6.96 -19.40
N ARG A 208 -7.10 -6.65 -18.20
CA ARG A 208 -8.53 -6.68 -17.93
C ARG A 208 -9.00 -5.36 -17.32
N ARG A 209 -9.43 -4.44 -18.15
CA ARG A 209 -9.94 -3.11 -17.74
C ARG A 209 -11.16 -3.18 -16.82
N ASP A 210 -11.94 -4.28 -16.87
CA ASP A 210 -13.13 -4.50 -16.03
C ASP A 210 -12.79 -4.51 -14.54
N ILE A 211 -11.56 -4.93 -14.17
CA ILE A 211 -11.10 -4.89 -12.79
C ILE A 211 -11.18 -3.48 -12.22
N MET A 212 -10.80 -2.47 -12.99
CA MET A 212 -10.84 -1.07 -12.54
C MET A 212 -12.27 -0.54 -12.37
N MET A 213 -13.24 -1.06 -13.11
CA MET A 213 -14.65 -0.71 -12.93
C MET A 213 -15.27 -1.42 -11.72
N ALA A 214 -14.90 -2.69 -11.49
CA ALA A 214 -15.39 -3.49 -10.36
C ALA A 214 -14.80 -3.05 -9.01
N LEU A 215 -13.54 -2.58 -9.00
CA LEU A 215 -12.78 -2.27 -7.79
C LEU A 215 -13.49 -1.30 -6.84
N PRO A 216 -14.04 -0.14 -7.28
CA PRO A 216 -14.76 0.77 -6.40
C PRO A 216 -16.00 0.13 -5.75
N VAL A 217 -16.69 -0.76 -6.48
CA VAL A 217 -17.87 -1.48 -5.96
C VAL A 217 -17.45 -2.48 -4.90
N VAL A 218 -16.42 -3.28 -5.19
CA VAL A 218 -15.86 -4.25 -4.23
C VAL A 218 -15.38 -3.54 -2.96
N MET A 219 -14.67 -2.42 -3.08
CA MET A 219 -14.20 -1.67 -1.92
C MET A 219 -15.36 -1.14 -1.07
N ARG A 220 -16.48 -0.71 -1.66
CA ARG A 220 -17.66 -0.28 -0.88
C ARG A 220 -18.27 -1.41 -0.06
N VAL A 221 -18.28 -2.63 -0.57
CA VAL A 221 -18.78 -3.82 0.15
C VAL A 221 -17.80 -4.26 1.23
N MET A 222 -16.50 -4.12 0.98
CA MET A 222 -15.45 -4.55 1.92
C MET A 222 -15.51 -3.86 3.29
N VAL A 223 -16.07 -2.64 3.41
CA VAL A 223 -16.24 -1.97 4.70
C VAL A 223 -17.10 -2.80 5.66
N TYR A 224 -18.07 -3.54 5.14
CA TYR A 224 -18.94 -4.41 5.94
C TYR A 224 -18.34 -5.81 6.18
N ALA A 225 -17.43 -6.24 5.34
CA ALA A 225 -16.69 -7.50 5.52
C ALA A 225 -15.51 -7.38 6.51
N MET A 226 -15.21 -6.16 6.94
CA MET A 226 -14.16 -5.84 7.91
C MET A 226 -14.77 -5.34 9.22
N PRO A 227 -14.14 -5.58 10.38
CA PRO A 227 -14.62 -5.08 11.68
C PRO A 227 -14.38 -3.57 11.81
N CYS A 228 -14.85 -2.75 10.85
CA CYS A 228 -14.60 -1.31 10.86
C CYS A 228 -15.62 -0.56 11.71
N VAL A 229 -16.88 -0.98 11.65
CA VAL A 229 -18.03 -0.24 12.18
C VAL A 229 -18.71 -0.96 13.34
N TYR A 230 -18.54 -2.27 13.46
CA TYR A 230 -19.13 -3.10 14.49
C TYR A 230 -18.05 -3.90 15.25
N PRO A 231 -18.26 -4.19 16.54
CA PRO A 231 -17.34 -5.00 17.31
C PRO A 231 -17.46 -6.48 16.92
N ILE A 232 -16.38 -7.22 17.07
CA ILE A 232 -16.33 -8.66 16.77
C ILE A 232 -17.32 -9.45 17.62
N SER A 233 -17.68 -8.98 18.81
CA SER A 233 -18.70 -9.59 19.68
C SER A 233 -20.08 -9.73 19.04
N MET A 234 -20.38 -8.97 17.98
CA MET A 234 -21.64 -9.08 17.22
C MET A 234 -21.61 -10.22 16.19
N VAL A 235 -20.43 -10.76 15.88
CA VAL A 235 -20.31 -11.88 14.93
C VAL A 235 -20.67 -13.19 15.64
N PRO A 236 -21.62 -13.99 15.08
CA PRO A 236 -21.97 -15.28 15.65
C PRO A 236 -20.74 -16.20 15.80
N GLU A 237 -20.61 -16.90 16.93
CA GLU A 237 -19.44 -17.75 17.25
C GLU A 237 -19.12 -18.76 16.14
N LYS A 238 -20.16 -19.30 15.47
CA LYS A 238 -20.01 -20.24 14.36
C LYS A 238 -19.29 -19.65 13.15
N LEU A 239 -19.40 -18.32 12.94
CA LEU A 239 -18.81 -17.61 11.81
C LEU A 239 -17.44 -16.97 12.16
N LEU A 240 -17.07 -16.91 13.44
CA LEU A 240 -15.80 -16.34 13.88
C LEU A 240 -14.57 -16.94 13.20
N PRO A 241 -14.45 -18.29 13.02
CA PRO A 241 -13.30 -18.85 12.33
C PRO A 241 -13.20 -18.38 10.87
N LEU A 242 -14.32 -18.35 10.16
CA LEU A 242 -14.39 -17.89 8.78
C LEU A 242 -14.06 -16.39 8.68
N TYR A 243 -14.54 -15.62 9.65
CA TYR A 243 -14.29 -14.19 9.72
C TYR A 243 -12.82 -13.87 9.95
N TYR A 244 -12.15 -14.61 10.84
CA TYR A 244 -10.73 -14.48 11.11
C TYR A 244 -9.81 -15.07 10.01
N MET A 245 -10.34 -15.81 9.04
CA MET A 245 -9.58 -16.15 7.82
C MET A 245 -9.32 -14.91 6.95
N ASN A 246 -10.12 -13.85 7.09
CA ASN A 246 -9.83 -12.57 6.46
C ASN A 246 -8.62 -11.90 7.17
N PRO A 247 -7.47 -11.72 6.49
CA PRO A 247 -6.28 -11.12 7.12
C PRO A 247 -6.55 -9.71 7.65
N MET A 248 -7.47 -8.98 7.02
CA MET A 248 -7.84 -7.64 7.44
C MET A 248 -8.54 -7.61 8.79
N ALA A 249 -9.41 -8.61 9.08
CA ALA A 249 -10.08 -8.69 10.37
C ALA A 249 -9.08 -8.85 11.51
N SER A 250 -8.09 -9.73 11.34
CA SER A 250 -7.03 -9.98 12.32
C SER A 250 -6.14 -8.76 12.55
N LEU A 251 -5.75 -8.06 11.47
CA LEU A 251 -4.86 -6.91 11.55
C LEU A 251 -5.56 -5.69 12.16
N ILE A 252 -6.82 -5.41 11.78
CA ILE A 252 -7.60 -4.30 12.36
C ILE A 252 -7.87 -4.57 13.83
N GLN A 253 -8.24 -5.81 14.20
CA GLN A 253 -8.45 -6.18 15.59
C GLN A 253 -7.14 -6.08 16.40
N GLY A 254 -6.00 -6.48 15.83
CA GLY A 254 -4.70 -6.32 16.46
C GLY A 254 -4.32 -4.85 16.71
N ILE A 255 -4.65 -3.96 15.78
CA ILE A 255 -4.46 -2.50 15.96
C ILE A 255 -5.35 -1.97 17.09
N ARG A 256 -6.62 -2.40 17.15
CA ARG A 256 -7.53 -2.02 18.24
C ARG A 256 -7.09 -2.55 19.59
N TRP A 257 -6.69 -3.82 19.64
CA TRP A 257 -6.12 -4.40 20.85
C TRP A 257 -4.89 -3.62 21.34
N SER A 258 -4.00 -3.25 20.44
CA SER A 258 -2.78 -2.54 20.79
C SER A 258 -3.00 -1.10 21.25
N LEU A 259 -3.98 -0.38 20.69
CA LEU A 259 -4.23 1.03 20.99
C LEU A 259 -5.34 1.25 22.03
N LEU A 260 -6.43 0.48 21.93
CA LEU A 260 -7.66 0.72 22.71
C LEU A 260 -7.84 -0.34 23.82
N GLY A 261 -7.00 -1.38 23.89
CA GLY A 261 -7.11 -2.43 24.89
C GLY A 261 -8.27 -3.41 24.67
N GLU A 262 -8.79 -3.52 23.43
CA GLU A 262 -9.79 -4.52 23.06
C GLU A 262 -9.27 -5.96 23.21
N VAL A 263 -10.13 -6.93 22.90
CA VAL A 263 -9.78 -8.35 22.91
C VAL A 263 -8.70 -8.63 21.86
N ALA A 264 -7.64 -9.35 22.26
CA ALA A 264 -6.56 -9.75 21.36
C ALA A 264 -7.09 -10.65 20.23
N PRO A 265 -6.60 -10.48 18.98
CA PRO A 265 -6.92 -11.42 17.93
C PRO A 265 -6.35 -12.81 18.24
N PRO A 266 -7.02 -13.91 17.85
CA PRO A 266 -6.46 -15.24 18.02
C PRO A 266 -5.13 -15.38 17.29
N TRP A 267 -4.11 -15.94 17.93
CA TRP A 267 -2.77 -16.04 17.34
C TRP A 267 -2.72 -16.85 16.04
N TRP A 268 -3.59 -17.85 15.88
CA TRP A 268 -3.71 -18.58 14.62
C TRP A 268 -4.16 -17.69 13.46
N SER A 269 -5.02 -16.69 13.72
CA SER A 269 -5.49 -15.76 12.68
C SER A 269 -4.40 -14.76 12.28
N VAL A 270 -3.54 -14.36 13.22
CA VAL A 270 -2.36 -13.54 12.92
C VAL A 270 -1.37 -14.34 12.08
N GLY A 271 -1.17 -15.63 12.42
CA GLY A 271 -0.34 -16.54 11.64
C GLY A 271 -0.86 -16.74 10.21
N SER A 272 -2.16 -16.96 10.04
CA SER A 272 -2.79 -17.07 8.70
C SER A 272 -2.68 -15.78 7.90
N ALA A 273 -2.86 -14.62 8.53
CA ALA A 273 -2.66 -13.31 7.90
C ALA A 273 -1.21 -13.11 7.44
N ALA A 274 -0.22 -13.53 8.23
CA ALA A 274 1.19 -13.47 7.85
C ALA A 274 1.51 -14.38 6.66
N VAL A 275 0.97 -15.60 6.61
CA VAL A 275 1.14 -16.52 5.49
C VAL A 275 0.52 -15.94 4.21
N LEU A 276 -0.72 -15.44 4.29
CA LEU A 276 -1.39 -14.82 3.15
C LEU A 276 -0.66 -13.56 2.66
N LEU A 277 -0.10 -12.78 3.57
CA LEU A 277 0.76 -11.64 3.26
C LEU A 277 1.99 -12.07 2.44
N ILE A 278 2.72 -13.07 2.91
CA ILE A 278 3.94 -13.54 2.24
C ILE A 278 3.61 -14.06 0.83
N ILE A 279 2.57 -14.89 0.72
CA ILE A 279 2.12 -15.45 -0.56
C ILE A 279 1.65 -14.31 -1.48
N GLY A 280 0.82 -13.40 -0.98
CA GLY A 280 0.28 -12.28 -1.76
C GLY A 280 1.38 -11.32 -2.23
N LEU A 281 2.35 -11.00 -1.38
CA LEU A 281 3.47 -10.14 -1.74
C LEU A 281 4.39 -10.80 -2.77
N TYR A 282 4.70 -12.10 -2.58
CA TYR A 282 5.52 -12.87 -3.51
C TYR A 282 4.85 -12.95 -4.89
N TYR A 283 3.57 -13.36 -4.92
CA TYR A 283 2.81 -13.43 -6.17
C TYR A 283 2.64 -12.06 -6.82
N GLY A 284 2.30 -11.03 -6.04
CA GLY A 284 2.13 -9.66 -6.54
C GLY A 284 3.41 -9.10 -7.18
N LEU A 285 4.56 -9.32 -6.55
CA LEU A 285 5.84 -8.88 -7.08
C LEU A 285 6.22 -9.64 -8.37
N ILE A 286 5.98 -10.96 -8.43
CA ILE A 286 6.25 -11.76 -9.63
C ILE A 286 5.32 -11.34 -10.77
N ALA A 287 4.02 -11.26 -10.52
CA ALA A 287 3.05 -10.83 -11.53
C ALA A 287 3.42 -9.45 -12.08
N PHE A 288 3.73 -8.51 -11.19
CA PHE A 288 4.14 -7.16 -11.57
C PHE A 288 5.41 -7.14 -12.43
N THR A 289 6.42 -7.94 -12.10
CA THR A 289 7.69 -7.98 -12.86
C THR A 289 7.55 -8.73 -14.20
N ARG A 290 6.62 -9.69 -14.29
CA ARG A 290 6.36 -10.43 -15.53
C ARG A 290 5.67 -9.53 -16.57
N ASP A 291 4.67 -8.81 -16.16
CA ASP A 291 3.87 -7.96 -17.05
C ASP A 291 4.60 -6.66 -17.42
N GLU A 292 5.69 -6.32 -16.72
CA GLU A 292 6.58 -5.21 -17.08
C GLU A 292 7.06 -5.26 -18.54
N ARG A 293 7.21 -6.46 -19.11
CA ARG A 293 7.70 -6.66 -20.49
C ARG A 293 6.60 -6.43 -21.54
N THR A 294 5.39 -6.89 -21.25
CA THR A 294 4.24 -6.77 -22.17
C THR A 294 3.64 -5.37 -22.18
N MET A 295 3.85 -4.59 -21.12
CA MET A 295 3.37 -3.20 -21.02
C MET A 295 3.96 -2.25 -22.05
N VAL A 296 5.21 -2.46 -22.47
CA VAL A 296 5.87 -1.57 -23.45
C VAL A 296 5.22 -1.71 -24.83
N ASP A 297 4.68 -2.89 -25.13
CA ASP A 297 4.10 -3.20 -26.46
C ASP A 297 2.60 -2.86 -26.53
N SER A 298 1.93 -2.61 -25.37
CA SER A 298 0.47 -2.39 -25.29
C SER A 298 0.05 -0.95 -24.95
N LEU A 299 0.99 -0.05 -24.62
CA LEU A 299 0.81 1.38 -24.36
C LEU A 299 1.27 2.24 -25.52
#